data_ecd3d72935cf4e0ef64dfe5bad4a6716
#
_entry.id   ecd3d72935cf4e0ef64dfe5bad4a6716
#
_cell.length_a   1.000
_cell.length_b   1.000
_cell.length_c   1.000
_cell.angle_alpha   90.00
_cell.angle_beta   90.00
_cell.angle_gamma   90.00
#
_symmetry.space_group_name_H-M   'P 1'
#
loop_
_entity.id
_entity.type
_entity.pdbx_description
1 polymer ?
#
loop_
_entity_poly.entity_id
_entity_poly.type
_entity_poly.pdbx_seq_one_letter_code
_entity_poly.pdbx_strand_id
1 'polypeptide(L)'
;MLNELRDRAHAPKLEGATLDDICTEWAREFWFEGRRRTDLIRFNKFAGQSDYKWEYMGGEQNGTSFPSFRKVFAIPQTDLSNNPNLKQNEGYN
;
A
#
# COMPACT_ATOMS: atom_id res chain seq x y z
N MET A 1 -4.55 -20.27 10.73
CA MET A 1 -4.33 -18.92 11.27
C MET A 1 -5.24 -17.86 10.66
N LEU A 2 -5.24 -17.68 9.33
CA LEU A 2 -6.13 -16.69 8.68
C LEU A 2 -7.61 -16.94 9.00
N ASN A 3 -8.06 -18.19 8.92
CA ASN A 3 -9.45 -18.54 9.21
C ASN A 3 -9.84 -18.40 10.68
N GLU A 4 -8.88 -18.42 11.60
CA GLU A 4 -9.13 -18.13 13.01
C GLU A 4 -9.51 -16.66 13.21
N LEU A 5 -8.83 -15.75 12.51
CA LEU A 5 -9.16 -14.32 12.51
C LEU A 5 -10.54 -14.07 11.89
N ARG A 6 -10.82 -14.75 10.78
CA ARG A 6 -12.11 -14.62 10.09
C ARG A 6 -13.26 -15.20 10.93
N ASP A 7 -13.02 -16.31 11.60
CA ASP A 7 -14.01 -16.92 12.51
C ASP A 7 -14.34 -15.99 13.68
N ARG A 8 -13.32 -15.39 14.30
CA ARG A 8 -13.53 -14.40 15.36
C ARG A 8 -14.36 -13.20 14.88
N ALA A 9 -14.15 -12.77 13.64
CA ALA A 9 -14.88 -11.66 13.01
C ALA A 9 -16.23 -12.06 12.41
N HIS A 10 -16.66 -13.32 12.57
CA HIS A 10 -17.86 -13.90 11.95
C HIS A 10 -17.87 -13.76 10.42
N ALA A 11 -16.69 -13.81 9.80
CA ALA A 11 -16.53 -13.77 8.35
C ALA A 11 -16.42 -15.18 7.75
N PRO A 12 -16.85 -15.36 6.49
CA PRO A 12 -16.71 -16.66 5.82
C PRO A 12 -15.24 -17.11 5.76
N LYS A 13 -15.03 -18.43 5.89
CA LYS A 13 -13.68 -19.02 5.78
C LYS A 13 -13.17 -18.92 4.34
N LEU A 14 -11.86 -18.77 4.20
CA LEU A 14 -11.17 -18.83 2.93
C LEU A 14 -10.39 -20.13 2.81
N GLU A 15 -10.48 -20.78 1.66
CA GLU A 15 -9.69 -21.95 1.32
C GLU A 15 -8.64 -21.55 0.27
N GLY A 16 -7.42 -22.10 0.38
CA GLY A 16 -6.34 -21.80 -0.57
C GLY A 16 -5.91 -20.35 -0.58
N ALA A 17 -5.78 -19.73 0.59
CA ALA A 17 -5.42 -18.32 0.72
C ALA A 17 -4.10 -17.98 0.03
N THR A 18 -4.11 -16.91 -0.76
CA THR A 18 -2.95 -16.37 -1.47
C THR A 18 -2.33 -15.20 -0.69
N LEU A 19 -1.17 -14.70 -1.15
CA LEU A 19 -0.58 -13.48 -0.59
C LEU A 19 -1.52 -12.27 -0.74
N ASP A 20 -2.29 -12.21 -1.83
CA ASP A 20 -3.27 -11.15 -2.03
C ASP A 20 -4.39 -11.22 -0.99
N ASP A 21 -4.86 -12.42 -0.66
CA ASP A 21 -5.85 -12.62 0.40
C ASP A 21 -5.30 -12.19 1.76
N ILE A 22 -4.06 -12.51 2.06
CA ILE A 22 -3.39 -12.09 3.29
C ILE A 22 -3.26 -10.57 3.35
N CYS A 23 -2.83 -9.94 2.26
CA CYS A 23 -2.72 -8.49 2.16
C CYS A 23 -4.07 -7.81 2.41
N THR A 24 -5.14 -8.35 1.85
CA THR A 24 -6.50 -7.84 2.03
C THR A 24 -6.97 -8.03 3.47
N GLU A 25 -6.69 -9.19 4.08
CA GLU A 25 -7.06 -9.45 5.47
C GLU A 25 -6.31 -8.54 6.45
N TRP A 26 -5.04 -8.21 6.17
CA TRP A 26 -4.29 -7.22 6.93
C TRP A 26 -4.96 -5.86 6.90
N ALA A 27 -5.52 -5.46 5.75
CA ALA A 27 -6.26 -4.21 5.64
C ALA A 27 -7.50 -4.19 6.54
N ARG A 28 -8.20 -5.32 6.64
CA ARG A 28 -9.38 -5.45 7.51
C ARG A 28 -9.01 -5.46 8.98
N GLU A 29 -7.98 -6.23 9.36
CA GLU A 29 -7.56 -6.40 10.75
C GLU A 29 -6.98 -5.09 11.33
N PHE A 30 -6.22 -4.36 10.53
CA PHE A 30 -5.54 -3.13 10.95
C PHE A 30 -6.15 -1.86 10.38
N TRP A 31 -7.44 -1.91 10.06
CA TRP A 31 -8.16 -0.75 9.55
C TRP A 31 -8.02 0.44 10.50
N PHE A 32 -7.67 1.59 9.95
CA PHE A 32 -7.48 2.84 10.68
C PHE A 32 -6.30 2.84 11.68
N GLU A 33 -5.39 1.89 11.58
CA GLU A 33 -4.23 1.79 12.47
C GLU A 33 -2.91 2.27 11.83
N GLY A 34 -2.98 2.91 10.67
CA GLY A 34 -1.83 3.53 10.02
C GLY A 34 -0.84 2.56 9.40
N ARG A 35 -1.24 1.34 9.10
CA ARG A 35 -0.34 0.29 8.58
C ARG A 35 -0.45 0.02 7.08
N ARG A 36 -1.54 0.47 6.45
CA ARG A 36 -1.86 0.05 5.08
C ARG A 36 -0.77 0.41 4.07
N ARG A 37 -0.25 1.63 4.13
CA ARG A 37 0.77 2.10 3.19
C ARG A 37 2.05 1.26 3.26
N THR A 38 2.58 1.05 4.46
CA THR A 38 3.81 0.27 4.66
C THR A 38 3.63 -1.20 4.28
N ASP A 39 2.47 -1.77 4.58
CA ASP A 39 2.17 -3.15 4.19
C ASP A 39 2.07 -3.29 2.67
N LEU A 40 1.41 -2.37 1.97
CA LEU A 40 1.32 -2.38 0.52
C LEU A 40 2.71 -2.26 -0.14
N ILE A 41 3.58 -1.41 0.40
CA ILE A 41 4.96 -1.28 -0.11
C ILE A 41 5.72 -2.59 0.12
N ARG A 42 5.63 -3.16 1.32
CA ARG A 42 6.29 -4.42 1.67
C ARG A 42 5.84 -5.59 0.78
N PHE A 43 4.55 -5.65 0.46
CA PHE A 43 3.99 -6.66 -0.46
C PHE A 43 4.21 -6.32 -1.93
N ASN A 44 4.86 -5.19 -2.25
CA ASN A 44 5.07 -4.70 -3.62
C ASN A 44 3.75 -4.47 -4.38
N LYS A 45 2.75 -3.94 -3.68
CA LYS A 45 1.40 -3.71 -4.23
C LYS A 45 0.95 -2.26 -4.17
N PHE A 46 1.80 -1.37 -3.66
CA PHE A 46 1.41 0.01 -3.40
C PHE A 46 0.99 0.77 -4.67
N ALA A 47 1.74 0.62 -5.76
CA ALA A 47 1.48 1.36 -6.99
C ALA A 47 0.72 0.54 -8.06
N GLY A 48 0.26 -0.67 -7.72
CA GLY A 48 -0.52 -1.50 -8.62
C GLY A 48 0.27 -2.26 -9.66
N GLN A 49 1.58 -2.47 -9.48
CA GLN A 49 2.41 -3.21 -10.43
C GLN A 49 2.07 -4.70 -10.52
N SER A 50 1.31 -5.24 -9.59
CA SER A 50 0.95 -6.66 -9.51
C SER A 50 -0.52 -6.93 -9.74
N ASP A 51 -1.23 -6.07 -10.46
CA ASP A 51 -2.69 -6.16 -10.68
C ASP A 51 -3.56 -6.13 -9.41
N TYR A 52 -2.93 -5.98 -8.25
CA TYR A 52 -3.65 -5.81 -7.00
C TYR A 52 -4.14 -4.38 -6.89
N LYS A 53 -5.44 -4.19 -7.04
CA LYS A 53 -6.07 -2.86 -7.01
C LYS A 53 -7.23 -2.85 -6.02
N TRP A 54 -7.51 -1.67 -5.46
CA TRP A 54 -8.66 -1.44 -4.60
C TRP A 54 -9.47 -0.27 -5.13
N GLU A 55 -10.71 -0.16 -4.70
CA GLU A 55 -11.56 0.96 -5.10
C GLU A 55 -10.90 2.30 -4.80
N TYR A 56 -11.02 3.21 -5.75
CA TYR A 56 -10.45 4.56 -5.70
C TYR A 56 -8.91 4.60 -5.60
N MET A 57 -8.24 3.48 -5.81
CA MET A 57 -6.79 3.51 -6.00
C MET A 57 -6.44 4.46 -7.15
N GLY A 58 -5.52 5.41 -6.89
CA GLY A 58 -5.14 6.42 -7.88
C GLY A 58 -6.25 7.42 -8.22
N GLY A 59 -7.35 7.43 -7.46
CA GLY A 59 -8.49 8.35 -7.66
C GLY A 59 -9.58 7.84 -8.58
N GLU A 60 -9.40 6.68 -9.20
CA GLU A 60 -10.39 6.08 -10.10
C GLU A 60 -11.24 5.04 -9.35
N GLN A 61 -12.56 4.99 -9.64
CA GLN A 61 -13.48 4.09 -8.94
C GLN A 61 -13.04 2.63 -8.94
N ASN A 62 -12.61 2.12 -10.09
CA ASN A 62 -12.16 0.73 -10.22
C ASN A 62 -10.67 0.53 -9.92
N GLY A 63 -9.99 1.58 -9.49
CA GLY A 63 -8.57 1.57 -9.20
C GLY A 63 -7.70 1.67 -10.44
N THR A 64 -6.68 2.52 -10.40
CA THR A 64 -5.68 2.63 -11.45
C THR A 64 -4.28 2.65 -10.86
N SER A 65 -3.31 2.10 -11.59
CA SER A 65 -1.91 2.15 -11.18
C SER A 65 -1.37 3.57 -11.25
N PHE A 66 -0.39 3.85 -10.41
CA PHE A 66 0.34 5.11 -10.45
C PHE A 66 1.85 4.84 -10.44
N PRO A 67 2.69 5.85 -10.77
CA PRO A 67 4.14 5.62 -10.86
C PRO A 67 4.74 5.06 -9.58
N SER A 68 5.62 4.06 -9.72
CA SER A 68 6.21 3.35 -8.59
C SER A 68 7.08 4.23 -7.68
N PHE A 69 7.61 5.36 -8.19
CA PHE A 69 8.41 6.27 -7.37
C PHE A 69 7.62 6.86 -6.19
N ARG A 70 6.29 6.87 -6.28
CA ARG A 70 5.42 7.42 -5.22
C ARG A 70 5.42 6.62 -3.93
N LYS A 71 6.01 5.44 -3.92
CA LYS A 71 6.23 4.70 -2.67
C LYS A 71 7.25 5.36 -1.74
N VAL A 72 8.07 6.27 -2.27
CA VAL A 72 9.03 7.08 -1.52
C VAL A 72 8.53 8.52 -1.48
N PHE A 73 8.63 9.18 -0.33
CA PHE A 73 8.23 10.59 -0.22
C PHE A 73 9.25 11.51 -0.87
N ALA A 74 8.78 12.62 -1.43
CA ALA A 74 9.65 13.70 -1.89
C ALA A 74 10.35 14.36 -0.70
N ILE A 75 11.59 14.79 -0.89
CA ILE A 75 12.28 15.64 0.08
C ILE A 75 11.67 17.04 -0.01
N PRO A 76 11.27 17.66 1.12
CA PRO A 76 10.70 19.00 1.10
C PRO A 76 11.63 20.03 0.46
N GLN A 77 11.06 20.95 -0.30
CA GLN A 77 11.84 21.97 -1.02
C GLN A 77 12.69 22.82 -0.08
N THR A 78 12.20 23.09 1.13
CA THR A 78 12.96 23.85 2.13
C THR A 78 14.26 23.15 2.52
N ASP A 79 14.23 21.83 2.66
CA ASP A 79 15.43 21.04 3.00
C ASP A 79 16.44 21.05 1.84
N LEU A 80 15.94 20.90 0.61
CA LEU A 80 16.78 20.97 -0.59
C LEU A 80 17.46 22.33 -0.73
N SER A 81 16.73 23.41 -0.42
CA SER A 81 17.26 24.79 -0.50
C SER A 81 18.31 25.06 0.57
N ASN A 82 18.16 24.46 1.75
CA ASN A 82 19.06 24.68 2.88
C ASN A 82 20.31 23.80 2.86
N ASN A 83 20.29 22.69 2.12
CA ASN A 83 21.42 21.78 2.05
C ASN A 83 21.72 21.38 0.59
N PRO A 84 22.78 22.01 -0.02
CA PRO A 84 23.13 21.74 -1.43
C PRO A 84 23.64 20.31 -1.68
N ASN A 85 23.95 19.55 -0.64
CA ASN A 85 24.37 18.15 -0.78
C ASN A 85 23.18 17.20 -0.91
N LEU A 86 21.97 17.67 -0.65
CA LEU A 86 20.76 16.84 -0.83
C LEU A 86 20.36 16.78 -2.31
N LYS A 87 19.95 15.61 -2.73
CA LYS A 87 19.43 15.36 -4.07
C LYS A 87 18.02 14.81 -3.95
N GLN A 88 17.10 15.36 -4.74
CA GLN A 88 15.70 14.90 -4.76
C GLN A 88 15.61 13.43 -5.15
N ASN A 89 14.63 12.73 -4.58
CA ASN A 89 14.30 11.37 -4.95
C ASN A 89 13.83 11.30 -6.40
N GLU A 90 14.12 10.17 -7.05
CA GLU A 90 13.73 9.94 -8.44
C GLU A 90 12.23 10.16 -8.65
N GLY A 91 11.89 10.79 -9.76
CA GLY A 91 10.50 11.04 -10.16
C GLY A 91 9.89 12.35 -9.64
N TYR A 92 10.55 13.05 -8.72
CA TYR A 92 10.05 14.29 -8.13
C TYR A 92 10.76 15.56 -8.65
N ASN A 93 11.47 15.42 -9.70
CA ASN A 93 12.19 16.58 -10.31
C ASN A 93 11.26 17.45 -11.15
#